data_e228952f1fbf9cc4fde2670ee0be146f
#
_entry.id   e228952f1fbf9cc4fde2670ee0be146f
#
_cell.length_a   1.000
_cell.length_b   1.000
_cell.length_c   1.000
_cell.angle_alpha   90.00
_cell.angle_beta   90.00
_cell.angle_gamma   90.00
#
_symmetry.space_group_name_H-M   'P 1'
#
loop_
_entity.id
_entity.type
_entity.pdbx_description
1 polymer ?
#
loop_
_entity_poly.entity_id
_entity_poly.type
_entity_poly.pdbx_seq_one_letter_code
_entity_poly.pdbx_strand_id
1 'polypeptide(L)'
;DTFTGSDTSGSGSLFNDIEIYVGLGGNDVFDGGLGRDFLDYSRDAENGGTAGITVTFTGSDAGTVIDGFGDTDTFTNVDRVRGTNEADTFIGTSDFQQFRGLGGNDIIDGGDGGADQANYDQDASNGGTLGVTVNLAAGTAIDGFGDTDTLINIENAQGSEFDDTLIGDSSNNRLRGNAGNDLIDGGDGTGDEVGYVFDASKGGTLGVTVDLAAGTAIDGFGDTDTLLNIENIRGSGTDDVLTGDGNANTFKALRGDDIIDGGDGFDTADYSLDAFFRGPLGAT
;
A
#
# COMPACT_ATOMS: atom_id res chain seq x y z
N ASP A 1 17.30 8.65 -21.62
CA ASP A 1 17.12 9.99 -21.02
C ASP A 1 17.70 10.02 -19.61
N THR A 2 17.71 11.17 -18.96
CA THR A 2 18.13 11.34 -17.55
C THR A 2 17.12 12.23 -16.86
N PHE A 3 16.57 11.71 -15.77
CA PHE A 3 15.54 12.36 -14.95
C PHE A 3 16.11 12.57 -13.55
N THR A 4 15.99 13.76 -13.00
CA THR A 4 16.48 14.08 -11.64
C THR A 4 15.37 14.78 -10.89
N GLY A 5 15.02 14.25 -9.73
CA GLY A 5 14.02 14.79 -8.85
C GLY A 5 14.42 16.06 -8.12
N SER A 6 13.49 16.62 -7.40
CA SER A 6 13.72 17.84 -6.63
C SER A 6 14.35 17.53 -5.28
N ASP A 7 15.43 18.21 -4.93
CA ASP A 7 16.01 18.16 -3.58
C ASP A 7 15.27 19.08 -2.58
N THR A 8 14.15 19.66 -2.98
CA THR A 8 13.35 20.50 -2.11
C THR A 8 12.34 19.66 -1.38
N SER A 9 12.68 19.18 -0.19
CA SER A 9 11.65 18.72 0.75
C SER A 9 10.66 19.85 0.94
N GLY A 10 9.51 19.75 0.26
CA GLY A 10 8.41 20.69 0.42
C GLY A 10 8.04 20.78 1.89
N SER A 11 7.69 21.93 2.35
CA SER A 11 7.48 22.29 3.74
C SER A 11 6.59 21.32 4.52
N GLY A 12 7.16 20.20 4.98
CA GLY A 12 6.60 19.37 6.05
C GLY A 12 5.40 18.49 5.71
N SER A 13 5.12 18.19 4.45
CA SER A 13 4.10 17.19 4.06
C SER A 13 4.77 16.04 3.32
N LEU A 14 4.79 14.87 3.92
CA LEU A 14 5.31 13.62 3.33
C LEU A 14 4.53 13.15 2.07
N PHE A 15 3.51 13.88 1.68
CA PHE A 15 2.70 13.60 0.50
C PHE A 15 2.92 14.61 -0.66
N ASN A 16 3.76 15.63 -0.48
CA ASN A 16 3.95 16.70 -1.46
C ASN A 16 5.22 16.55 -2.33
N ASP A 17 6.05 15.54 -2.05
CA ASP A 17 7.29 15.30 -2.77
C ASP A 17 7.28 13.88 -3.38
N ILE A 18 6.18 13.51 -4.04
CA ILE A 18 6.10 12.30 -4.86
C ILE A 18 6.30 12.72 -6.30
N GLU A 19 7.40 12.27 -6.88
CA GLU A 19 7.66 12.43 -8.30
C GLU A 19 7.39 11.11 -9.03
N ILE A 20 6.79 11.19 -10.21
CA ILE A 20 6.47 10.03 -11.03
C ILE A 20 7.28 10.12 -12.31
N TYR A 21 8.11 9.11 -12.54
CA TYR A 21 8.97 9.02 -13.71
C TYR A 21 8.47 7.97 -14.67
N VAL A 22 8.40 8.33 -15.94
CA VAL A 22 8.00 7.45 -17.05
C VAL A 22 9.10 7.50 -18.09
N GLY A 23 9.90 6.44 -18.24
CA GLY A 23 11.04 6.37 -19.18
C GLY A 23 10.60 6.02 -20.60
N LEU A 24 9.62 5.12 -20.74
CA LEU A 24 9.30 4.43 -21.97
C LEU A 24 10.51 3.62 -22.44
N GLY A 25 10.75 3.51 -23.77
CA GLY A 25 11.88 2.74 -24.29
C GLY A 25 13.18 3.53 -24.34
N GLY A 26 14.30 2.85 -24.15
CA GLY A 26 15.64 3.39 -24.08
C GLY A 26 16.31 3.04 -22.75
N ASN A 27 17.61 3.26 -22.63
CA ASN A 27 18.29 3.08 -21.35
C ASN A 27 18.26 4.40 -20.59
N ASP A 28 17.38 4.50 -19.61
CA ASP A 28 17.12 5.71 -18.85
C ASP A 28 17.81 5.72 -17.49
N VAL A 29 18.00 6.90 -16.93
CA VAL A 29 18.60 7.10 -15.61
C VAL A 29 17.67 7.97 -14.79
N PHE A 30 17.20 7.44 -13.66
CA PHE A 30 16.31 8.12 -12.74
C PHE A 30 17.00 8.38 -11.39
N ASP A 31 16.84 9.58 -10.87
CA ASP A 31 17.21 9.95 -9.52
C ASP A 31 16.02 10.63 -8.86
N GLY A 32 15.35 9.94 -7.94
CA GLY A 32 14.15 10.43 -7.26
C GLY A 32 14.42 11.62 -6.33
N GLY A 33 15.65 11.77 -5.85
CA GLY A 33 16.00 12.84 -4.93
C GLY A 33 15.52 12.58 -3.50
N LEU A 34 14.82 13.53 -2.90
CA LEU A 34 14.25 13.41 -1.56
C LEU A 34 12.74 13.22 -1.68
N GLY A 35 12.21 12.19 -1.05
CA GLY A 35 10.77 11.98 -1.06
C GLY A 35 10.41 10.50 -1.09
N ARG A 36 9.26 10.23 -1.65
CA ARG A 36 8.79 8.90 -1.98
C ARG A 36 8.47 8.86 -3.45
N ASP A 37 9.39 8.36 -4.23
CA ASP A 37 9.36 8.52 -5.66
C ASP A 37 8.95 7.24 -6.37
N PHE A 38 8.41 7.42 -7.58
CA PHE A 38 7.69 6.39 -8.29
C PHE A 38 8.24 6.19 -9.70
N LEU A 39 8.63 4.96 -10.05
CA LEU A 39 8.79 4.56 -11.45
C LEU A 39 7.49 3.94 -11.97
N ASP A 40 7.05 4.37 -13.13
CA ASP A 40 5.78 3.98 -13.74
C ASP A 40 5.98 3.44 -15.16
N TYR A 41 5.81 2.13 -15.31
CA TYR A 41 5.90 1.42 -16.59
C TYR A 41 4.54 1.02 -17.16
N SER A 42 3.43 1.45 -16.54
CA SER A 42 2.06 1.09 -16.97
C SER A 42 1.74 1.50 -18.41
N ARG A 43 2.52 2.41 -18.98
CA ARG A 43 2.33 2.93 -20.36
C ARG A 43 3.20 2.27 -21.41
N ASP A 44 4.06 1.34 -21.05
CA ASP A 44 4.98 0.72 -22.02
C ASP A 44 4.22 0.04 -23.17
N ALA A 45 3.19 -0.74 -22.84
CA ALA A 45 2.37 -1.42 -23.84
C ALA A 45 1.68 -0.44 -24.82
N GLU A 46 1.19 0.70 -24.35
CA GLU A 46 0.57 1.73 -25.20
C GLU A 46 1.56 2.40 -26.15
N ASN A 47 2.86 2.37 -25.81
CA ASN A 47 3.94 3.00 -26.56
C ASN A 47 4.80 2.01 -27.34
N GLY A 48 4.42 0.73 -27.38
CA GLY A 48 5.04 -0.30 -28.20
C GLY A 48 5.92 -1.30 -27.46
N GLY A 49 6.00 -1.22 -26.14
CA GLY A 49 6.53 -2.30 -25.28
C GLY A 49 5.66 -3.55 -25.43
N THR A 50 6.26 -4.72 -25.38
CA THR A 50 5.56 -5.99 -25.65
C THR A 50 5.79 -7.05 -24.58
N ALA A 51 6.45 -6.70 -23.49
CA ALA A 51 6.79 -7.60 -22.40
C ALA A 51 6.52 -6.93 -21.05
N GLY A 52 6.40 -7.73 -20.01
CA GLY A 52 6.48 -7.27 -18.65
C GLY A 52 7.89 -6.80 -18.29
N ILE A 53 8.01 -6.11 -17.17
CA ILE A 53 9.29 -5.57 -16.68
C ILE A 53 9.98 -6.54 -15.72
N THR A 54 11.27 -6.32 -15.52
CA THR A 54 12.01 -6.96 -14.44
C THR A 54 12.73 -5.90 -13.61
N VAL A 55 12.26 -5.69 -12.40
CA VAL A 55 12.83 -4.75 -11.43
C VAL A 55 13.76 -5.50 -10.48
N THR A 56 14.97 -4.97 -10.28
CA THR A 56 15.91 -5.51 -9.29
C THR A 56 16.46 -4.37 -8.45
N PHE A 57 16.05 -4.32 -7.19
CA PHE A 57 16.68 -3.46 -6.21
C PHE A 57 18.04 -4.05 -5.81
N THR A 58 19.06 -3.22 -5.69
CA THR A 58 20.43 -3.64 -5.36
C THR A 58 20.96 -2.98 -4.08
N GLY A 59 20.16 -2.15 -3.44
CA GLY A 59 20.45 -1.41 -2.22
C GLY A 59 19.25 -0.57 -1.83
N SER A 60 19.44 0.30 -0.84
CA SER A 60 18.40 1.23 -0.42
C SER A 60 17.99 2.12 -1.58
N ASP A 61 16.75 1.99 -2.01
CA ASP A 61 16.10 2.83 -3.03
C ASP A 61 16.88 2.95 -4.36
N ALA A 62 17.65 1.92 -4.74
CA ALA A 62 18.46 1.92 -5.95
C ALA A 62 18.43 0.56 -6.66
N GLY A 63 18.48 0.57 -7.98
CA GLY A 63 18.44 -0.67 -8.74
C GLY A 63 18.42 -0.48 -10.24
N THR A 64 17.91 -1.50 -10.92
CA THR A 64 17.76 -1.54 -12.37
C THR A 64 16.38 -2.06 -12.76
N VAL A 65 15.90 -1.63 -13.92
CA VAL A 65 14.70 -2.20 -14.56
C VAL A 65 15.05 -2.63 -15.99
N ILE A 66 14.65 -3.85 -16.35
CA ILE A 66 14.51 -4.21 -17.76
C ILE A 66 13.06 -3.85 -18.11
N ASP A 67 12.88 -2.87 -18.99
CA ASP A 67 11.58 -2.31 -19.34
C ASP A 67 10.78 -3.19 -20.33
N GLY A 68 9.55 -2.79 -20.66
CA GLY A 68 8.69 -3.49 -21.61
C GLY A 68 9.19 -3.52 -23.04
N PHE A 69 10.24 -2.76 -23.37
CA PHE A 69 10.93 -2.75 -24.68
C PHE A 69 12.18 -3.65 -24.68
N GLY A 70 12.64 -4.07 -23.49
CA GLY A 70 13.85 -4.87 -23.31
C GLY A 70 15.10 -4.03 -23.11
N ASP A 71 14.96 -2.72 -22.92
CA ASP A 71 16.05 -1.80 -22.60
C ASP A 71 16.34 -1.84 -21.08
N THR A 72 17.43 -1.25 -20.63
CA THR A 72 17.82 -1.32 -19.21
C THR A 72 17.94 0.07 -18.62
N ASP A 73 17.07 0.36 -17.66
CA ASP A 73 17.07 1.58 -16.86
C ASP A 73 17.85 1.39 -15.57
N THR A 74 18.29 2.49 -15.02
CA THR A 74 18.90 2.55 -13.69
C THR A 74 18.22 3.60 -12.84
N PHE A 75 18.05 3.32 -11.55
CA PHE A 75 17.42 4.25 -10.65
C PHE A 75 18.15 4.37 -9.30
N THR A 76 17.99 5.53 -8.67
CA THR A 76 18.40 5.82 -7.29
C THR A 76 17.32 6.65 -6.60
N ASN A 77 17.22 6.54 -5.28
CA ASN A 77 16.23 7.26 -4.46
C ASN A 77 14.77 6.99 -4.89
N VAL A 78 14.45 5.73 -5.20
CA VAL A 78 13.10 5.28 -5.59
C VAL A 78 12.72 4.05 -4.77
N ASP A 79 11.62 4.13 -4.03
CA ASP A 79 11.11 3.05 -3.18
C ASP A 79 9.84 2.39 -3.73
N ARG A 80 9.32 2.85 -4.88
CA ARG A 80 8.05 2.41 -5.44
C ARG A 80 8.14 2.18 -6.94
N VAL A 81 7.60 1.05 -7.38
CA VAL A 81 7.53 0.75 -8.81
C VAL A 81 6.14 0.24 -9.18
N ARG A 82 5.63 0.73 -10.30
CA ARG A 82 4.44 0.21 -10.96
C ARG A 82 4.86 -0.49 -12.25
N GLY A 83 4.41 -1.72 -12.38
CA GLY A 83 4.60 -2.56 -13.55
C GLY A 83 3.67 -2.24 -14.71
N THR A 84 3.50 -3.23 -15.54
CA THR A 84 2.70 -3.22 -16.77
C THR A 84 1.40 -4.01 -16.56
N ASN A 85 0.67 -4.31 -17.63
CA ASN A 85 -0.41 -5.31 -17.61
C ASN A 85 0.05 -6.67 -18.18
N GLU A 86 1.36 -6.89 -18.24
CA GLU A 86 1.99 -8.15 -18.63
C GLU A 86 2.71 -8.74 -17.41
N ALA A 87 3.09 -10.00 -17.48
CA ALA A 87 3.76 -10.66 -16.36
C ALA A 87 5.09 -10.00 -15.98
N ASP A 88 5.16 -9.39 -14.82
CA ASP A 88 6.28 -8.64 -14.27
C ASP A 88 7.07 -9.45 -13.22
N THR A 89 8.28 -9.02 -12.94
CA THR A 89 9.08 -9.56 -11.85
C THR A 89 9.70 -8.43 -11.03
N PHE A 90 9.43 -8.44 -9.73
CA PHE A 90 9.97 -7.48 -8.76
C PHE A 90 10.83 -8.22 -7.74
N ILE A 91 12.07 -7.75 -7.54
CA ILE A 91 13.01 -8.28 -6.57
C ILE A 91 13.46 -7.14 -5.67
N GLY A 92 12.99 -7.16 -4.44
CA GLY A 92 13.29 -6.19 -3.38
C GLY A 92 14.56 -6.50 -2.60
N THR A 93 14.74 -5.83 -1.49
CA THR A 93 15.90 -5.96 -0.59
C THR A 93 15.45 -6.09 0.87
N SER A 94 16.29 -5.71 1.83
CA SER A 94 15.93 -5.65 3.25
C SER A 94 15.28 -4.33 3.68
N ASP A 95 15.13 -3.39 2.78
CA ASP A 95 14.48 -2.09 3.03
C ASP A 95 13.04 -2.13 2.56
N PHE A 96 12.21 -1.20 3.02
CA PHE A 96 10.81 -1.10 2.60
C PHE A 96 10.68 -0.81 1.11
N GLN A 97 9.94 -1.64 0.38
CA GLN A 97 9.52 -1.38 -0.99
C GLN A 97 8.00 -1.50 -1.15
N GLN A 98 7.48 -0.80 -2.16
CA GLN A 98 6.07 -0.90 -2.54
C GLN A 98 5.93 -1.21 -4.02
N PHE A 99 5.24 -2.31 -4.31
CA PHE A 99 5.08 -2.82 -5.67
C PHE A 99 3.62 -2.78 -6.10
N ARG A 100 3.39 -2.42 -7.36
CA ARG A 100 2.12 -2.55 -8.07
C ARG A 100 2.36 -3.35 -9.33
N GLY A 101 1.90 -4.60 -9.37
CA GLY A 101 1.98 -5.46 -10.55
C GLY A 101 1.09 -4.94 -11.67
N LEU A 102 -0.13 -4.56 -11.36
CA LEU A 102 -1.28 -4.37 -12.23
C LEU A 102 -1.79 -5.71 -12.74
N GLY A 103 -1.99 -5.88 -14.08
CA GLY A 103 -2.41 -7.15 -14.65
C GLY A 103 -1.23 -8.02 -15.07
N GLY A 104 -1.48 -9.31 -15.19
CA GLY A 104 -0.45 -10.30 -15.51
C GLY A 104 -0.22 -11.26 -14.34
N ASN A 105 0.51 -12.34 -14.58
CA ASN A 105 0.90 -13.23 -13.49
C ASN A 105 2.26 -12.79 -12.96
N ASP A 106 2.27 -11.96 -11.94
CA ASP A 106 3.46 -11.29 -11.46
C ASP A 106 4.22 -12.11 -10.41
N ILE A 107 5.50 -11.86 -10.30
CA ILE A 107 6.33 -12.34 -9.19
C ILE A 107 6.79 -11.12 -8.40
N ILE A 108 6.35 -11.02 -7.15
CA ILE A 108 6.68 -9.92 -6.24
C ILE A 108 7.41 -10.48 -5.04
N ASP A 109 8.73 -10.28 -4.99
CA ASP A 109 9.58 -10.66 -3.88
C ASP A 109 10.06 -9.39 -3.14
N GLY A 110 9.58 -9.17 -1.92
CA GLY A 110 9.96 -8.02 -1.08
C GLY A 110 11.40 -8.10 -0.60
N GLY A 111 11.99 -9.30 -0.54
CA GLY A 111 13.33 -9.51 -0.02
C GLY A 111 13.37 -9.88 1.46
N ASP A 112 14.55 -9.80 2.08
CA ASP A 112 14.74 -10.18 3.48
C ASP A 112 14.50 -9.01 4.43
N GLY A 113 13.37 -8.95 5.12
CA GLY A 113 13.07 -7.91 6.11
C GLY A 113 12.18 -6.81 5.54
N GLY A 114 12.25 -5.62 6.09
CA GLY A 114 11.38 -4.54 5.63
C GLY A 114 9.97 -4.61 6.21
N ALA A 115 9.06 -4.03 5.53
CA ALA A 115 7.62 -4.13 5.73
C ALA A 115 6.97 -3.92 4.36
N ASP A 116 7.36 -4.79 3.42
CA ASP A 116 7.09 -4.66 2.00
C ASP A 116 5.60 -4.77 1.68
N GLN A 117 5.18 -4.08 0.64
CA GLN A 117 3.76 -3.97 0.33
C GLN A 117 3.45 -4.33 -1.11
N ALA A 118 2.58 -5.32 -1.30
CA ALA A 118 1.87 -5.55 -2.55
C ALA A 118 0.61 -4.67 -2.57
N ASN A 119 0.41 -3.93 -3.66
CA ASN A 119 -0.59 -2.87 -3.73
C ASN A 119 -1.40 -2.95 -5.02
N TYR A 120 -2.70 -3.14 -4.89
CA TYR A 120 -3.66 -3.32 -5.98
C TYR A 120 -4.58 -2.11 -6.16
N ASP A 121 -4.30 -1.00 -5.46
CA ASP A 121 -5.12 0.21 -5.41
C ASP A 121 -5.24 0.99 -6.73
N GLN A 122 -4.55 0.53 -7.76
CA GLN A 122 -4.55 1.14 -9.10
C GLN A 122 -5.08 0.21 -10.19
N ASP A 123 -5.45 -1.02 -9.86
CA ASP A 123 -5.94 -1.98 -10.84
C ASP A 123 -7.17 -1.45 -11.57
N ALA A 124 -8.16 -0.92 -10.82
CA ALA A 124 -9.36 -0.33 -11.41
C ALA A 124 -9.07 0.80 -12.40
N SER A 125 -8.09 1.65 -12.12
CA SER A 125 -7.72 2.77 -12.98
C SER A 125 -6.93 2.35 -14.23
N ASN A 126 -6.39 1.11 -14.23
CA ASN A 126 -5.62 0.53 -15.33
C ASN A 126 -6.38 -0.58 -16.08
N GLY A 127 -7.67 -0.79 -15.79
CA GLY A 127 -8.55 -1.69 -16.55
C GLY A 127 -9.00 -2.93 -15.79
N GLY A 128 -8.53 -3.16 -14.56
CA GLY A 128 -9.07 -4.18 -13.66
C GLY A 128 -10.54 -3.90 -13.31
N THR A 129 -11.33 -4.93 -13.17
CA THR A 129 -12.78 -4.82 -12.95
C THR A 129 -13.28 -5.69 -11.80
N LEU A 130 -12.38 -6.33 -11.09
CA LEU A 130 -12.67 -7.28 -10.02
C LEU A 130 -12.06 -6.81 -8.70
N GLY A 131 -12.67 -7.21 -7.59
CA GLY A 131 -12.00 -7.18 -6.30
C GLY A 131 -10.84 -8.17 -6.26
N VAL A 132 -9.85 -7.89 -5.44
CA VAL A 132 -8.65 -8.72 -5.33
C VAL A 132 -8.78 -9.75 -4.22
N THR A 133 -8.05 -10.85 -4.36
CA THR A 133 -7.91 -11.83 -3.28
C THR A 133 -6.43 -12.00 -2.97
N VAL A 134 -5.96 -11.42 -1.87
CA VAL A 134 -4.58 -11.55 -1.40
C VAL A 134 -4.53 -12.56 -0.26
N ASN A 135 -3.59 -13.49 -0.32
CA ASN A 135 -3.32 -14.44 0.76
C ASN A 135 -1.80 -14.52 1.01
N LEU A 136 -1.32 -13.76 2.00
CA LEU A 136 0.09 -13.68 2.34
C LEU A 136 0.61 -15.02 2.89
N ALA A 137 -0.23 -15.75 3.66
CA ALA A 137 0.14 -17.07 4.16
C ALA A 137 0.36 -18.11 3.05
N ALA A 138 -0.40 -17.99 1.95
CA ALA A 138 -0.24 -18.86 0.77
C ALA A 138 0.83 -18.32 -0.21
N GLY A 139 1.23 -17.07 -0.07
CA GLY A 139 2.15 -16.39 -0.99
C GLY A 139 1.54 -16.15 -2.36
N THR A 140 0.25 -15.80 -2.44
CA THR A 140 -0.46 -15.61 -3.72
C THR A 140 -1.45 -14.47 -3.66
N ALA A 141 -1.71 -13.84 -4.82
CA ALA A 141 -2.87 -12.99 -5.00
C ALA A 141 -3.60 -13.29 -6.31
N ILE A 142 -4.90 -13.00 -6.35
CA ILE A 142 -5.66 -12.83 -7.58
C ILE A 142 -5.90 -11.33 -7.70
N ASP A 143 -5.39 -10.72 -8.75
CA ASP A 143 -5.44 -9.27 -8.98
C ASP A 143 -6.81 -8.79 -9.50
N GLY A 144 -6.95 -7.49 -9.73
CA GLY A 144 -8.17 -6.88 -10.26
C GLY A 144 -8.48 -7.22 -11.73
N PHE A 145 -7.57 -7.88 -12.43
CA PHE A 145 -7.75 -8.39 -13.81
C PHE A 145 -8.14 -9.87 -13.82
N GLY A 146 -7.94 -10.58 -12.70
CA GLY A 146 -8.22 -12.00 -12.53
C GLY A 146 -6.99 -12.88 -12.78
N ASP A 147 -5.81 -12.30 -12.91
CA ASP A 147 -4.54 -13.00 -13.04
C ASP A 147 -4.01 -13.41 -11.66
N THR A 148 -2.98 -14.27 -11.61
CA THR A 148 -2.50 -14.83 -10.35
C THR A 148 -1.03 -14.47 -10.10
N ASP A 149 -0.80 -13.70 -9.03
CA ASP A 149 0.54 -13.30 -8.61
C ASP A 149 1.13 -14.27 -7.59
N THR A 150 2.46 -14.32 -7.58
CA THR A 150 3.25 -14.97 -6.56
C THR A 150 3.85 -13.91 -5.65
N LEU A 151 3.53 -13.99 -4.36
CA LEU A 151 4.02 -13.07 -3.32
C LEU A 151 5.05 -13.78 -2.45
N ILE A 152 6.22 -13.20 -2.31
CA ILE A 152 7.34 -13.74 -1.53
C ILE A 152 7.81 -12.64 -0.60
N ASN A 153 7.96 -12.92 0.70
CA ASN A 153 8.44 -11.93 1.68
C ASN A 153 7.65 -10.61 1.61
N ILE A 154 6.34 -10.69 1.61
CA ILE A 154 5.44 -9.52 1.62
C ILE A 154 4.68 -9.51 2.94
N GLU A 155 4.80 -8.43 3.71
CA GLU A 155 4.17 -8.28 5.01
C GLU A 155 2.87 -7.48 4.95
N ASN A 156 2.68 -6.64 3.93
CA ASN A 156 1.54 -5.74 3.85
C ASN A 156 0.80 -5.87 2.53
N ALA A 157 -0.51 -5.68 2.57
CA ALA A 157 -1.33 -5.66 1.38
C ALA A 157 -2.29 -4.47 1.37
N GLN A 158 -2.51 -3.93 0.18
CA GLN A 158 -3.56 -2.95 -0.06
C GLN A 158 -4.42 -3.41 -1.23
N GLY A 159 -5.71 -3.49 -0.99
CA GLY A 159 -6.73 -3.89 -1.95
C GLY A 159 -7.05 -2.83 -3.00
N SER A 160 -8.07 -3.10 -3.74
CA SER A 160 -8.60 -2.32 -4.85
C SER A 160 -9.66 -1.28 -4.41
N GLU A 161 -10.57 -0.92 -5.30
CA GLU A 161 -11.77 -0.12 -5.01
C GLU A 161 -13.06 -0.97 -5.05
N PHE A 162 -12.93 -2.29 -5.04
CA PHE A 162 -14.02 -3.26 -5.10
C PHE A 162 -13.99 -4.15 -3.85
N ASP A 163 -15.01 -5.00 -3.68
CA ASP A 163 -15.07 -5.96 -2.58
C ASP A 163 -13.89 -6.94 -2.62
N ASP A 164 -12.95 -6.82 -1.69
CA ASP A 164 -11.70 -7.54 -1.64
C ASP A 164 -11.70 -8.65 -0.56
N THR A 165 -10.73 -9.57 -0.66
CA THR A 165 -10.38 -10.51 0.40
C THR A 165 -8.90 -10.42 0.68
N LEU A 166 -8.53 -9.97 1.87
CA LEU A 166 -7.15 -9.81 2.31
C LEU A 166 -6.88 -10.72 3.49
N ILE A 167 -5.95 -11.66 3.34
CA ILE A 167 -5.57 -12.63 4.37
C ILE A 167 -4.08 -12.47 4.66
N GLY A 168 -3.76 -12.14 5.91
CA GLY A 168 -2.41 -12.07 6.44
C GLY A 168 -1.74 -13.43 6.64
N ASP A 169 -0.63 -13.45 7.33
CA ASP A 169 0.14 -14.66 7.63
C ASP A 169 0.34 -14.83 9.16
N SER A 170 1.49 -15.32 9.60
CA SER A 170 1.84 -15.44 11.02
C SER A 170 2.69 -14.27 11.54
N SER A 171 3.01 -13.33 10.70
CA SER A 171 3.73 -12.10 11.05
C SER A 171 2.72 -10.99 11.35
N ASN A 172 3.18 -9.84 11.79
CA ASN A 172 2.31 -8.68 11.92
C ASN A 172 2.11 -8.01 10.56
N ASN A 173 0.89 -8.06 10.07
CA ASN A 173 0.53 -7.53 8.75
C ASN A 173 -0.21 -6.19 8.87
N ARG A 174 -0.05 -5.35 7.86
CA ARG A 174 -0.90 -4.19 7.67
C ARG A 174 -1.75 -4.37 6.43
N LEU A 175 -3.07 -4.41 6.64
CA LEU A 175 -4.05 -4.68 5.60
C LEU A 175 -4.96 -3.47 5.40
N ARG A 176 -5.26 -3.12 4.16
CA ARG A 176 -6.14 -2.02 3.78
C ARG A 176 -7.06 -2.45 2.65
N GLY A 177 -8.37 -2.43 2.90
CA GLY A 177 -9.38 -2.71 1.87
C GLY A 177 -9.46 -1.59 0.83
N ASN A 178 -9.52 -0.36 1.25
CA ASN A 178 -9.96 0.87 0.59
C ASN A 178 -11.49 0.92 0.52
N ALA A 179 -12.10 1.11 -0.67
CA ALA A 179 -13.55 1.10 -0.85
C ALA A 179 -14.03 -0.32 -1.21
N GLY A 180 -15.26 -0.64 -0.87
CA GLY A 180 -15.86 -1.95 -1.06
C GLY A 180 -16.23 -2.60 0.27
N ASN A 181 -16.98 -3.71 0.23
CA ASN A 181 -17.26 -4.49 1.42
C ASN A 181 -16.22 -5.60 1.55
N ASP A 182 -15.17 -5.34 2.30
CA ASP A 182 -13.97 -6.16 2.33
C ASP A 182 -14.02 -7.24 3.41
N LEU A 183 -13.37 -8.36 3.13
CA LEU A 183 -13.01 -9.35 4.13
C LEU A 183 -11.52 -9.19 4.45
N ILE A 184 -11.21 -8.77 5.68
CA ILE A 184 -9.85 -8.54 6.14
C ILE A 184 -9.57 -9.47 7.33
N ASP A 185 -8.66 -10.42 7.13
CA ASP A 185 -8.24 -11.41 8.13
C ASP A 185 -6.73 -11.22 8.41
N GLY A 186 -6.37 -10.82 9.64
CA GLY A 186 -4.96 -10.64 10.03
C GLY A 186 -4.16 -11.93 10.02
N GLY A 187 -4.80 -13.07 10.22
CA GLY A 187 -4.11 -14.37 10.30
C GLY A 187 -3.73 -14.78 11.71
N ASP A 188 -2.56 -15.39 11.86
CA ASP A 188 -2.07 -15.90 13.15
C ASP A 188 -1.15 -14.89 13.90
N GLY A 189 -1.05 -13.65 13.46
CA GLY A 189 -0.26 -12.59 14.07
C GLY A 189 -0.74 -12.21 15.49
N THR A 190 -0.07 -11.29 16.12
CA THR A 190 -0.50 -10.70 17.40
C THR A 190 -0.44 -9.17 17.38
N GLY A 191 -0.32 -8.60 16.22
CA GLY A 191 -0.18 -7.17 16.01
C GLY A 191 -0.62 -6.72 14.61
N ASP A 192 -1.65 -7.39 14.07
CA ASP A 192 -2.19 -7.08 12.75
C ASP A 192 -2.97 -5.77 12.78
N GLU A 193 -2.73 -4.93 11.79
CA GLU A 193 -3.31 -3.58 11.70
C GLU A 193 -4.24 -3.46 10.49
N VAL A 194 -5.51 -3.15 10.72
CA VAL A 194 -6.38 -2.64 9.67
C VAL A 194 -6.20 -1.12 9.55
N GLY A 195 -6.15 -0.59 8.32
CA GLY A 195 -5.86 0.82 8.09
C GLY A 195 -6.76 1.53 7.10
N TYR A 196 -7.29 2.70 7.49
CA TYR A 196 -8.21 3.54 6.71
C TYR A 196 -7.62 4.93 6.37
N VAL A 197 -6.32 5.10 6.57
CA VAL A 197 -5.62 6.40 6.45
C VAL A 197 -5.71 7.03 5.05
N PHE A 198 -5.95 6.26 4.03
CA PHE A 198 -6.02 6.73 2.64
C PHE A 198 -7.43 6.98 2.14
N ASP A 199 -8.47 6.60 2.87
CA ASP A 199 -9.86 6.74 2.43
C ASP A 199 -10.19 8.16 1.98
N ALA A 200 -9.86 9.15 2.80
CA ALA A 200 -10.09 10.55 2.45
C ALA A 200 -9.35 10.99 1.17
N SER A 201 -8.14 10.47 0.92
CA SER A 201 -7.36 10.80 -0.29
C SER A 201 -7.89 10.10 -1.55
N LYS A 202 -8.62 9.02 -1.37
CA LYS A 202 -9.26 8.23 -2.44
C LYS A 202 -10.72 8.60 -2.69
N GLY A 203 -11.28 9.54 -1.94
CA GLY A 203 -12.65 10.05 -2.14
C GLY A 203 -13.65 9.70 -1.04
N GLY A 204 -13.24 8.95 -0.02
CA GLY A 204 -14.01 8.75 1.19
C GLY A 204 -14.24 10.07 1.92
N THR A 205 -15.41 10.30 2.44
CA THR A 205 -15.82 11.58 3.05
C THR A 205 -16.27 11.46 4.50
N LEU A 206 -16.29 10.22 5.02
CA LEU A 206 -16.78 9.89 6.36
C LEU A 206 -15.59 9.53 7.26
N GLY A 207 -15.77 9.70 8.57
CA GLY A 207 -14.94 9.04 9.56
C GLY A 207 -15.28 7.55 9.61
N VAL A 208 -14.33 6.75 10.04
CA VAL A 208 -14.55 5.30 10.10
C VAL A 208 -15.16 4.89 11.45
N THR A 209 -15.95 3.84 11.41
CA THR A 209 -16.48 3.22 12.63
C THR A 209 -16.02 1.78 12.68
N VAL A 210 -15.09 1.47 13.58
CA VAL A 210 -14.50 0.14 13.73
C VAL A 210 -14.92 -0.47 15.06
N ASP A 211 -15.36 -1.72 15.06
CA ASP A 211 -15.66 -2.52 16.25
C ASP A 211 -15.00 -3.91 16.11
N LEU A 212 -13.83 -4.07 16.75
CA LEU A 212 -13.09 -5.34 16.72
C LEU A 212 -13.83 -6.46 17.43
N ALA A 213 -14.57 -6.15 18.51
CA ALA A 213 -15.37 -7.16 19.22
C ALA A 213 -16.52 -7.69 18.38
N ALA A 214 -17.11 -6.86 17.52
CA ALA A 214 -18.13 -7.27 16.57
C ALA A 214 -17.50 -7.85 15.27
N GLY A 215 -16.24 -7.60 15.01
CA GLY A 215 -15.54 -8.01 13.79
C GLY A 215 -16.02 -7.24 12.55
N THR A 216 -16.30 -5.93 12.69
CA THR A 216 -16.85 -5.11 11.60
C THR A 216 -16.26 -3.70 11.56
N ALA A 217 -16.22 -3.12 10.38
CA ALA A 217 -15.97 -1.69 10.21
C ALA A 217 -16.95 -1.08 9.19
N ILE A 218 -17.23 0.21 9.36
CA ILE A 218 -17.77 1.07 8.30
C ILE A 218 -16.63 2.00 7.91
N ASP A 219 -16.22 1.91 6.66
CA ASP A 219 -15.08 2.66 6.12
C ASP A 219 -15.41 4.13 5.80
N GLY A 220 -14.44 4.88 5.27
CA GLY A 220 -14.61 6.28 4.88
C GLY A 220 -15.52 6.50 3.67
N PHE A 221 -15.89 5.45 2.95
CA PHE A 221 -16.84 5.48 1.81
C PHE A 221 -18.26 5.12 2.24
N GLY A 222 -18.42 4.47 3.41
CA GLY A 222 -19.68 4.03 3.98
C GLY A 222 -19.97 2.55 3.67
N ASP A 223 -19.01 1.81 3.14
CA ASP A 223 -19.07 0.38 2.90
C ASP A 223 -18.80 -0.38 4.21
N THR A 224 -19.10 -1.67 4.25
CA THR A 224 -19.02 -2.46 5.49
C THR A 224 -18.03 -3.60 5.35
N ASP A 225 -16.93 -3.53 6.10
CA ASP A 225 -15.91 -4.56 6.15
C ASP A 225 -16.18 -5.60 7.23
N THR A 226 -15.71 -6.81 6.97
CA THR A 226 -15.63 -7.89 7.94
C THR A 226 -14.18 -8.03 8.40
N LEU A 227 -13.95 -7.94 9.71
CA LEU A 227 -12.63 -7.98 10.32
C LEU A 227 -12.47 -9.26 11.13
N LEU A 228 -11.39 -10.00 10.89
CA LEU A 228 -11.03 -11.21 11.64
C LEU A 228 -9.56 -11.08 12.09
N ASN A 229 -9.27 -11.52 13.30
CA ASN A 229 -7.89 -11.59 13.82
C ASN A 229 -7.11 -10.28 13.64
N ILE A 230 -7.72 -9.16 14.01
CA ILE A 230 -7.12 -7.82 13.95
C ILE A 230 -6.95 -7.30 15.37
N GLU A 231 -5.75 -6.88 15.73
CA GLU A 231 -5.43 -6.30 17.06
C GLU A 231 -5.32 -4.78 17.01
N ASN A 232 -4.95 -4.19 15.88
CA ASN A 232 -4.64 -2.76 15.82
C ASN A 232 -5.48 -2.05 14.77
N ILE A 233 -5.84 -0.80 15.09
CA ILE A 233 -6.62 0.05 14.18
C ILE A 233 -5.83 1.31 13.87
N ARG A 234 -5.73 1.62 12.58
CA ARG A 234 -5.34 2.94 12.12
C ARG A 234 -6.53 3.60 11.44
N GLY A 235 -7.07 4.61 12.09
CA GLY A 235 -8.20 5.39 11.61
C GLY A 235 -7.90 6.24 10.37
N SER A 236 -8.81 7.10 10.08
CA SER A 236 -8.79 8.00 8.93
C SER A 236 -8.20 9.38 9.28
N GLY A 237 -8.49 10.40 8.51
CA GLY A 237 -8.14 11.79 8.80
C GLY A 237 -9.33 12.64 9.22
N THR A 238 -10.45 12.02 9.61
CA THR A 238 -11.73 12.61 9.99
C THR A 238 -12.20 12.02 11.32
N ASP A 239 -13.32 12.47 11.88
CA ASP A 239 -13.82 12.04 13.19
C ASP A 239 -14.20 10.55 13.20
N ASP A 240 -13.44 9.72 13.88
CA ASP A 240 -13.56 8.26 13.90
C ASP A 240 -14.19 7.74 15.21
N VAL A 241 -14.79 6.55 15.13
CA VAL A 241 -15.23 5.78 16.30
C VAL A 241 -14.56 4.42 16.28
N LEU A 242 -13.64 4.19 17.23
CA LEU A 242 -12.79 3.02 17.26
C LEU A 242 -13.03 2.25 18.56
N THR A 243 -13.51 1.01 18.45
CA THR A 243 -13.77 0.11 19.57
C THR A 243 -12.89 -1.13 19.47
N GLY A 244 -12.16 -1.44 20.53
CA GLY A 244 -11.36 -2.63 20.69
C GLY A 244 -12.16 -3.87 21.06
N ASP A 245 -11.46 -4.92 21.44
CA ASP A 245 -12.05 -6.18 21.85
C ASP A 245 -11.68 -6.55 23.32
N GLY A 246 -11.40 -7.82 23.62
CA GLY A 246 -10.96 -8.28 24.95
C GLY A 246 -9.45 -8.49 25.05
N ASN A 247 -8.70 -8.20 23.99
CA ASN A 247 -7.25 -8.33 23.90
C ASN A 247 -6.57 -6.95 24.06
N ALA A 248 -5.24 -6.92 24.00
CA ALA A 248 -4.51 -5.67 23.95
C ALA A 248 -4.57 -5.07 22.54
N ASN A 249 -5.14 -3.88 22.41
CA ASN A 249 -5.29 -3.20 21.13
C ASN A 249 -4.44 -1.91 21.05
N THR A 250 -4.03 -1.54 19.84
CA THR A 250 -3.39 -0.25 19.58
C THR A 250 -4.21 0.57 18.60
N PHE A 251 -4.53 1.80 19.00
CA PHE A 251 -5.33 2.74 18.22
C PHE A 251 -4.47 3.90 17.76
N LYS A 252 -4.43 4.15 16.46
CA LYS A 252 -3.84 5.31 15.81
C LYS A 252 -4.95 6.08 15.13
N ALA A 253 -5.69 6.89 15.85
CA ALA A 253 -6.87 7.60 15.33
C ALA A 253 -6.51 8.69 14.30
N LEU A 254 -5.31 9.29 14.42
CA LEU A 254 -4.79 10.33 13.54
C LEU A 254 -5.46 11.68 13.78
N ARG A 255 -6.12 12.26 12.76
CA ARG A 255 -6.81 13.55 12.83
C ARG A 255 -8.29 13.34 13.00
N GLY A 256 -8.92 14.19 13.78
CA GLY A 256 -10.35 14.19 13.98
C GLY A 256 -10.68 14.51 15.43
N ASP A 257 -11.95 14.62 15.74
CA ASP A 257 -12.49 14.57 17.09
C ASP A 257 -12.94 13.12 17.33
N ASP A 258 -11.95 12.24 17.62
CA ASP A 258 -12.12 10.80 17.63
C ASP A 258 -12.66 10.26 18.97
N ILE A 259 -13.40 9.17 18.89
CA ILE A 259 -13.88 8.40 20.04
C ILE A 259 -13.16 7.05 20.05
N ILE A 260 -12.43 6.77 21.14
CA ILE A 260 -11.72 5.50 21.32
C ILE A 260 -12.27 4.80 22.56
N ASP A 261 -12.71 3.57 22.41
CA ASP A 261 -13.06 2.64 23.50
C ASP A 261 -12.16 1.41 23.39
N GLY A 262 -11.23 1.24 24.33
CA GLY A 262 -10.28 0.12 24.30
C GLY A 262 -10.94 -1.24 24.54
N GLY A 263 -12.06 -1.27 25.26
CA GLY A 263 -12.66 -2.52 25.73
C GLY A 263 -11.97 -3.07 26.97
N ASP A 264 -11.96 -4.39 27.10
CA ASP A 264 -11.17 -5.09 28.13
C ASP A 264 -9.75 -5.30 27.59
N GLY A 265 -8.71 -5.19 28.41
CA GLY A 265 -7.34 -5.46 28.00
C GLY A 265 -6.33 -4.44 28.50
N PHE A 266 -5.15 -4.41 27.88
CA PHE A 266 -4.17 -3.35 28.04
C PHE A 266 -4.03 -2.61 26.70
N ASP A 267 -4.78 -1.53 26.56
CA ASP A 267 -4.91 -0.83 25.31
C ASP A 267 -4.02 0.41 25.24
N THR A 268 -3.64 0.77 24.03
CA THR A 268 -2.77 1.89 23.74
C THR A 268 -3.41 2.83 22.72
N ALA A 269 -3.62 4.09 23.09
CA ALA A 269 -3.87 5.15 22.12
C ALA A 269 -2.52 5.77 21.71
N ASP A 270 -2.11 5.57 20.47
CA ASP A 270 -0.82 6.01 19.92
C ASP A 270 -0.98 7.27 19.07
N TYR A 271 -0.56 8.40 19.58
CA TYR A 271 -0.58 9.72 18.92
C TYR A 271 0.76 10.09 18.27
N SER A 272 1.70 9.15 18.15
CA SER A 272 3.04 9.43 17.59
C SER A 272 3.00 9.90 16.14
N LEU A 273 1.97 9.52 15.39
CA LEU A 273 1.77 9.91 14.01
C LEU A 273 0.99 11.22 13.81
N ASP A 274 0.38 11.78 14.85
CA ASP A 274 -0.43 13.00 14.73
C ASP A 274 0.36 14.19 14.20
N ALA A 275 1.60 14.35 14.64
CA ALA A 275 2.48 15.42 14.16
C ALA A 275 2.81 15.28 12.66
N PHE A 276 2.84 14.07 12.17
CA PHE A 276 3.11 13.73 10.79
C PHE A 276 1.93 14.07 9.85
N PHE A 277 0.73 13.80 10.31
CA PHE A 277 -0.51 14.11 9.59
C PHE A 277 -1.01 15.53 9.85
N ARG A 278 -0.49 16.24 10.86
CA ARG A 278 -0.74 17.65 11.07
C ARG A 278 0.06 18.45 10.04
N GLY A 279 -0.62 19.06 9.08
CA GLY A 279 -0.04 20.18 8.33
C GLY A 279 0.51 21.25 9.30
N PRO A 280 1.29 22.24 8.84
CA PRO A 280 1.80 23.29 9.71
C PRO A 280 0.65 23.84 10.53
N LEU A 281 0.77 23.79 11.87
CA LEU A 281 -0.20 24.38 12.79
C LEU A 281 -0.45 25.80 12.31
N GLY A 282 -1.61 26.03 11.70
CA GLY A 282 -2.02 27.38 11.35
C GLY A 282 -1.96 28.19 12.63
N ALA A 283 -1.12 29.22 12.64
CA ALA A 283 -1.10 30.19 13.73
C ALA A 283 -2.51 30.79 13.81
N THR A 284 -3.23 30.47 14.90
CA THR A 284 -4.44 31.18 15.32
C THR A 284 -4.04 32.47 16.01
#